data_26320202217faead64f54284c8facd0f
#
_entry.id   26320202217faead64f54284c8facd0f
#
_cell.length_a   1.000
_cell.length_b   1.000
_cell.length_c   1.000
_cell.angle_alpha   90.00
_cell.angle_beta   90.00
_cell.angle_gamma   90.00
#
_symmetry.space_group_name_H-M   'P 1'
#
loop_
_entity.id
_entity.type
_entity.pdbx_description
1 polymer ?
#
loop_
_entity_poly.entity_id
_entity_poly.type
_entity_poly.pdbx_seq_one_letter_code
_entity_poly.pdbx_strand_id
1 'polypeptide(L)'
;MLRTLLAIACLTPLAAAALPAAALAQAADPALSTVEELDAGLLRTMRAGGTAQARSKVIAPVLERTFDLGLMTRLAVGPEWVKQSPADQQALVDAFKRMTIAQYARNFDSFGGESFEVSPRVETRGGDKVVRTTLKIPKDAPVAIAYRLRQSGGSWKIIDVFYKNAISQIATRRSDFGTVLQKGGAKALVARMNAIAAKGD
;
A
#
# COMPACT_ATOMS: atom_id res chain seq x y z
N MET A 1 -72.69 33.82 -51.56
CA MET A 1 -72.07 34.45 -50.43
C MET A 1 -71.67 33.35 -49.42
N LEU A 2 -70.39 32.88 -49.43
CA LEU A 2 -69.99 31.84 -48.54
C LEU A 2 -68.62 32.27 -48.01
N ARG A 3 -68.56 32.62 -46.72
CA ARG A 3 -67.32 33.04 -45.99
C ARG A 3 -66.55 31.81 -45.49
N THR A 4 -65.43 31.52 -46.03
CA THR A 4 -64.55 30.46 -45.58
C THR A 4 -63.67 31.00 -44.43
N LEU A 5 -63.81 30.46 -43.24
CA LEU A 5 -62.92 30.73 -42.08
C LEU A 5 -61.74 29.83 -42.16
N LEU A 6 -60.54 30.43 -42.27
CA LEU A 6 -59.22 29.73 -42.20
C LEU A 6 -58.79 29.64 -40.74
N ALA A 7 -58.75 28.43 -40.20
CA ALA A 7 -58.21 28.18 -38.87
C ALA A 7 -56.68 27.97 -38.98
N ILE A 8 -55.89 28.85 -38.37
CA ILE A 8 -54.45 28.75 -38.25
C ILE A 8 -54.13 27.93 -36.99
N ALA A 9 -53.61 26.71 -37.18
CA ALA A 9 -53.12 25.89 -36.08
C ALA A 9 -51.66 26.32 -35.76
N CYS A 10 -51.44 26.94 -34.60
CA CYS A 10 -50.12 27.22 -34.06
C CYS A 10 -49.51 25.92 -33.51
N LEU A 11 -48.52 25.35 -34.23
CA LEU A 11 -47.61 24.33 -33.67
C LEU A 11 -46.56 25.01 -32.80
N THR A 12 -46.60 24.83 -31.50
CA THR A 12 -45.54 25.18 -30.58
C THR A 12 -44.49 24.06 -30.56
N PRO A 13 -43.19 24.30 -30.82
CA PRO A 13 -42.19 23.29 -30.67
C PRO A 13 -41.87 23.07 -29.17
N LEU A 14 -42.08 21.84 -28.73
CA LEU A 14 -41.68 21.38 -27.40
C LEU A 14 -40.14 21.26 -27.37
N ALA A 15 -39.45 22.25 -26.80
CA ALA A 15 -38.02 22.19 -26.58
C ALA A 15 -37.72 21.16 -25.47
N ALA A 16 -37.23 20.00 -25.87
CA ALA A 16 -36.70 18.99 -24.94
C ALA A 16 -35.40 19.53 -24.33
N ALA A 17 -35.47 20.00 -23.08
CA ALA A 17 -34.30 20.34 -22.31
C ALA A 17 -33.52 19.05 -22.00
N ALA A 18 -32.41 18.81 -22.72
CA ALA A 18 -31.45 17.78 -22.40
C ALA A 18 -30.74 18.16 -21.08
N LEU A 19 -31.09 17.49 -19.99
CA LEU A 19 -30.35 17.59 -18.74
C LEU A 19 -28.94 17.03 -18.96
N PRO A 20 -27.88 17.78 -18.60
CA PRO A 20 -26.54 17.23 -18.66
C PRO A 20 -26.49 16.03 -17.71
N ALA A 21 -26.20 14.84 -18.24
CA ALA A 21 -25.85 13.69 -17.44
C ALA A 21 -24.60 14.06 -16.64
N ALA A 22 -24.77 14.41 -15.37
CA ALA A 22 -23.66 14.57 -14.46
C ALA A 22 -22.93 13.23 -14.44
N ALA A 23 -21.75 13.17 -15.09
CA ALA A 23 -20.85 12.04 -14.98
C ALA A 23 -20.53 11.88 -13.48
N LEU A 24 -21.13 10.86 -12.86
CA LEU A 24 -20.76 10.46 -11.51
C LEU A 24 -19.28 10.10 -11.58
N ALA A 25 -18.44 10.99 -11.11
CA ALA A 25 -17.02 10.71 -10.92
C ALA A 25 -16.96 9.48 -10.01
N GLN A 26 -16.58 8.34 -10.59
CA GLN A 26 -16.46 7.10 -9.85
C GLN A 26 -15.43 7.33 -8.76
N ALA A 27 -15.84 7.30 -7.49
CA ALA A 27 -14.95 7.51 -6.36
C ALA A 27 -13.74 6.56 -6.52
N ALA A 28 -12.54 7.11 -6.41
CA ALA A 28 -11.32 6.31 -6.51
C ALA A 28 -11.38 5.17 -5.49
N ASP A 29 -10.93 3.98 -5.89
CA ASP A 29 -10.92 2.82 -5.00
C ASP A 29 -10.08 3.13 -3.74
N PRO A 30 -10.60 2.96 -2.52
CA PRO A 30 -9.87 3.31 -1.29
C PRO A 30 -8.51 2.59 -1.14
N ALA A 31 -8.31 1.46 -1.81
CA ALA A 31 -7.01 0.78 -1.82
C ALA A 31 -5.95 1.58 -2.58
N LEU A 32 -6.34 2.37 -3.60
CA LEU A 32 -5.42 3.30 -4.29
C LEU A 32 -4.89 4.35 -3.32
N SER A 33 -5.78 5.00 -2.56
CA SER A 33 -5.39 6.06 -1.62
C SER A 33 -4.38 5.57 -0.57
N THR A 34 -4.49 4.32 -0.13
CA THR A 34 -3.50 3.72 0.79
C THR A 34 -2.12 3.61 0.14
N VAL A 35 -2.05 3.21 -1.13
CA VAL A 35 -0.77 3.10 -1.85
C VAL A 35 -0.21 4.48 -2.18
N GLU A 36 -1.04 5.43 -2.61
CA GLU A 36 -0.65 6.82 -2.85
C GLU A 36 -0.10 7.49 -1.58
N GLU A 37 -0.72 7.22 -0.41
CA GLU A 37 -0.20 7.71 0.88
C GLU A 37 1.18 7.14 1.19
N LEU A 38 1.39 5.83 0.95
CA LEU A 38 2.70 5.19 1.11
C LEU A 38 3.72 5.84 0.18
N ASP A 39 3.44 5.92 -1.12
CA ASP A 39 4.36 6.45 -2.13
C ASP A 39 4.75 7.90 -1.83
N ALA A 40 3.77 8.74 -1.45
CA ALA A 40 4.04 10.10 -1.00
C ALA A 40 4.91 10.13 0.27
N GLY A 41 4.71 9.20 1.19
CA GLY A 41 5.52 9.02 2.39
C GLY A 41 6.97 8.63 2.08
N LEU A 42 7.16 7.73 1.13
CA LEU A 42 8.49 7.32 0.66
C LEU A 42 9.25 8.49 0.03
N LEU A 43 8.62 9.27 -0.83
CA LEU A 43 9.22 10.48 -1.41
C LEU A 43 9.58 11.51 -0.35
N ARG A 44 8.75 11.71 0.68
CA ARG A 44 9.09 12.59 1.82
C ARG A 44 10.30 12.06 2.58
N THR A 45 10.40 10.75 2.78
CA THR A 45 11.52 10.11 3.47
C THR A 45 12.83 10.30 2.72
N MET A 46 12.82 10.08 1.40
CA MET A 46 13.99 10.32 0.53
C MET A 46 14.43 11.79 0.58
N ARG A 47 13.49 12.74 0.48
CA ARG A 47 13.78 14.18 0.52
C ARG A 47 14.25 14.67 1.88
N ALA A 48 13.87 13.99 2.97
CA ALA A 48 14.32 14.34 4.31
C ALA A 48 15.84 14.15 4.48
N GLY A 49 16.44 13.19 3.77
CA GLY A 49 17.87 12.91 3.83
C GLY A 49 18.35 12.59 5.25
N GLY A 50 19.60 12.90 5.53
CA GLY A 50 20.21 12.74 6.85
C GLY A 50 20.42 11.28 7.25
N THR A 51 20.40 10.99 8.56
CA THR A 51 20.63 9.63 9.09
C THR A 51 19.41 8.73 8.93
N ALA A 52 19.60 7.39 8.93
CA ALA A 52 18.50 6.42 8.94
C ALA A 52 17.54 6.66 10.12
N GLN A 53 18.06 7.11 11.26
CA GLN A 53 17.22 7.44 12.42
C GLN A 53 16.30 8.64 12.14
N ALA A 54 16.80 9.67 11.46
CA ALA A 54 15.99 10.83 11.07
C ALA A 54 14.89 10.40 10.08
N ARG A 55 15.26 9.65 9.06
CA ARG A 55 14.33 9.11 8.05
C ARG A 55 13.30 8.15 8.68
N SER A 56 13.68 7.36 9.69
CA SER A 56 12.76 6.49 10.42
C SER A 56 11.63 7.27 11.09
N LYS A 57 11.89 8.47 11.62
CA LYS A 57 10.85 9.33 12.22
C LYS A 57 9.83 9.82 11.18
N VAL A 58 10.26 9.98 9.93
CA VAL A 58 9.39 10.42 8.82
C VAL A 58 8.52 9.26 8.33
N ILE A 59 9.13 8.08 8.12
CA ILE A 59 8.43 6.95 7.50
C ILE A 59 7.58 6.13 8.48
N ALA A 60 7.95 6.07 9.77
CA ALA A 60 7.25 5.25 10.76
C ALA A 60 5.74 5.50 10.80
N PRO A 61 5.23 6.74 10.96
CA PRO A 61 3.80 6.99 11.00
C PRO A 61 3.09 6.64 9.68
N VAL A 62 3.78 6.69 8.54
CA VAL A 62 3.22 6.29 7.24
C VAL A 62 3.03 4.78 7.19
N LEU A 63 4.06 4.01 7.55
CA LEU A 63 3.98 2.55 7.57
C LEU A 63 2.92 2.05 8.56
N GLU A 64 2.78 2.68 9.71
CA GLU A 64 1.76 2.33 10.70
C GLU A 64 0.32 2.59 10.20
N ARG A 65 0.13 3.63 9.37
CA ARG A 65 -1.18 3.90 8.77
C ARG A 65 -1.47 3.05 7.56
N THR A 66 -0.49 2.73 6.74
CA THR A 66 -0.69 2.06 5.45
C THR A 66 -0.54 0.56 5.49
N PHE A 67 0.26 0.01 6.42
CA PHE A 67 0.50 -1.42 6.57
C PHE A 67 -0.31 -2.02 7.72
N ASP A 68 -0.74 -3.27 7.57
CA ASP A 68 -1.15 -4.12 8.68
C ASP A 68 0.08 -4.91 9.18
N LEU A 69 0.92 -4.23 9.97
CA LEU A 69 2.18 -4.82 10.45
C LEU A 69 1.95 -6.06 11.33
N GLY A 70 0.83 -6.12 12.06
CA GLY A 70 0.45 -7.28 12.85
C GLY A 70 0.14 -8.49 11.98
N LEU A 71 -0.73 -8.33 10.97
CA LEU A 71 -1.05 -9.39 10.02
C LEU A 71 0.17 -9.78 9.18
N MET A 72 0.98 -8.82 8.74
CA MET A 72 2.23 -9.10 8.02
C MET A 72 3.19 -9.96 8.84
N THR A 73 3.33 -9.67 10.16
CA THR A 73 4.14 -10.48 11.07
C THR A 73 3.59 -11.91 11.14
N ARG A 74 2.29 -12.04 11.37
CA ARG A 74 1.63 -13.36 11.42
C ARG A 74 1.84 -14.14 10.12
N LEU A 75 1.69 -13.50 8.97
CA LEU A 75 1.91 -14.12 7.67
C LEU A 75 3.37 -14.51 7.44
N ALA A 76 4.33 -13.70 7.91
CA ALA A 76 5.76 -14.00 7.82
C ALA A 76 6.21 -15.10 8.77
N VAL A 77 5.66 -15.18 9.98
CA VAL A 77 5.90 -16.28 10.91
C VAL A 77 5.24 -17.59 10.44
N GLY A 78 4.09 -17.47 9.76
CA GLY A 78 3.38 -18.59 9.16
C GLY A 78 2.76 -19.54 10.19
N PRO A 79 2.79 -20.88 9.95
CA PRO A 79 2.13 -21.87 10.82
C PRO A 79 2.64 -21.89 12.26
N GLU A 80 3.88 -21.44 12.48
CA GLU A 80 4.47 -21.36 13.83
C GLU A 80 3.82 -20.29 14.70
N TRP A 81 3.06 -19.34 14.10
CA TRP A 81 2.40 -18.24 14.83
C TRP A 81 1.48 -18.73 15.95
N VAL A 82 0.65 -19.72 15.67
CA VAL A 82 -0.34 -20.23 16.64
C VAL A 82 0.30 -21.00 17.80
N LYS A 83 1.56 -21.37 17.68
CA LYS A 83 2.33 -22.05 18.73
C LYS A 83 3.00 -21.07 19.70
N GLN A 84 3.04 -19.78 19.35
CA GLN A 84 3.66 -18.75 20.17
C GLN A 84 2.72 -18.30 21.28
N SER A 85 3.27 -18.01 22.45
CA SER A 85 2.52 -17.36 23.53
C SER A 85 2.03 -15.96 23.11
N PRO A 86 0.97 -15.40 23.71
CA PRO A 86 0.55 -14.03 23.44
C PRO A 86 1.66 -13.00 23.64
N ALA A 87 2.53 -13.20 24.63
CA ALA A 87 3.67 -12.34 24.90
C ALA A 87 4.72 -12.44 23.78
N ASP A 88 5.02 -13.64 23.28
CA ASP A 88 5.94 -13.83 22.16
C ASP A 88 5.35 -13.29 20.86
N GLN A 89 4.06 -13.46 20.63
CA GLN A 89 3.37 -12.88 19.47
C GLN A 89 3.51 -11.35 19.46
N GLN A 90 3.29 -10.69 20.61
CA GLN A 90 3.45 -9.24 20.71
C GLN A 90 4.92 -8.82 20.50
N ALA A 91 5.87 -9.52 21.11
CA ALA A 91 7.29 -9.25 20.92
C ALA A 91 7.74 -9.39 19.46
N LEU A 92 7.21 -10.38 18.73
CA LEU A 92 7.44 -10.57 17.30
C LEU A 92 6.88 -9.42 16.47
N VAL A 93 5.66 -8.95 16.77
CA VAL A 93 5.05 -7.79 16.07
C VAL A 93 5.89 -6.54 16.29
N ASP A 94 6.30 -6.26 17.52
CA ASP A 94 7.08 -5.07 17.85
C ASP A 94 8.47 -5.10 17.19
N ALA A 95 9.11 -6.26 17.16
CA ALA A 95 10.40 -6.43 16.50
C ALA A 95 10.28 -6.32 14.96
N PHE A 96 9.21 -6.88 14.37
CA PHE A 96 8.92 -6.78 12.94
C PHE A 96 8.67 -5.33 12.53
N LYS A 97 7.90 -4.58 13.32
CA LYS A 97 7.63 -3.16 13.13
C LYS A 97 8.95 -2.37 13.10
N ARG A 98 9.80 -2.52 14.14
CA ARG A 98 11.10 -1.84 14.20
C ARG A 98 11.98 -2.17 13.00
N MET A 99 12.09 -3.45 12.67
CA MET A 99 12.87 -3.92 11.53
C MET A 99 12.36 -3.32 10.22
N THR A 100 11.05 -3.32 10.00
CA THR A 100 10.45 -2.80 8.76
C THR A 100 10.70 -1.30 8.63
N ILE A 101 10.45 -0.51 9.68
CA ILE A 101 10.71 0.93 9.68
C ILE A 101 12.19 1.22 9.35
N ALA A 102 13.12 0.54 10.02
CA ALA A 102 14.54 0.73 9.79
C ALA A 102 14.97 0.36 8.36
N GLN A 103 14.42 -0.72 7.81
CA GLN A 103 14.71 -1.13 6.43
C GLN A 103 14.18 -0.12 5.40
N TYR A 104 12.96 0.39 5.60
CA TYR A 104 12.42 1.43 4.71
C TYR A 104 13.24 2.71 4.80
N ALA A 105 13.63 3.14 6.00
CA ALA A 105 14.49 4.31 6.18
C ALA A 105 15.86 4.18 5.50
N ARG A 106 16.43 2.97 5.43
CA ARG A 106 17.70 2.72 4.72
C ARG A 106 17.51 2.61 3.21
N ASN A 107 16.45 1.94 2.76
CA ASN A 107 16.23 1.71 1.34
C ASN A 107 15.79 2.97 0.58
N PHE A 108 15.27 3.97 1.29
CA PHE A 108 14.79 5.24 0.76
C PHE A 108 15.60 6.38 1.37
N ASP A 109 16.91 6.37 1.12
CA ASP A 109 17.91 7.19 1.80
C ASP A 109 18.24 8.53 1.12
N SER A 110 17.97 8.63 -0.18
CA SER A 110 18.32 9.79 -0.99
C SER A 110 17.25 10.07 -2.05
N PHE A 111 17.16 11.31 -2.49
CA PHE A 111 16.25 11.75 -3.55
C PHE A 111 17.04 12.29 -4.74
N GLY A 112 16.95 11.61 -5.87
CA GLY A 112 17.56 11.97 -7.14
C GLY A 112 16.58 12.39 -8.22
N GLY A 113 15.30 12.63 -7.86
CA GLY A 113 14.22 12.94 -8.81
C GLY A 113 13.27 11.76 -9.05
N GLU A 114 13.24 10.79 -8.15
CA GLU A 114 12.33 9.64 -8.20
C GLU A 114 10.88 10.08 -8.17
N SER A 115 10.03 9.27 -8.82
CA SER A 115 8.58 9.42 -8.77
C SER A 115 7.88 8.06 -8.78
N PHE A 116 6.68 8.02 -8.21
CA PHE A 116 5.82 6.85 -8.28
C PHE A 116 4.66 7.11 -9.24
N GLU A 117 4.29 6.09 -9.99
CA GLU A 117 3.12 6.08 -10.86
C GLU A 117 2.22 4.94 -10.46
N VAL A 118 1.11 5.26 -9.80
CA VAL A 118 0.12 4.28 -9.36
C VAL A 118 -0.81 3.96 -10.53
N SER A 119 -0.97 2.67 -10.84
CA SER A 119 -1.94 2.22 -11.83
C SER A 119 -3.37 2.46 -11.31
N PRO A 120 -4.25 3.08 -12.09
CA PRO A 120 -5.64 3.27 -11.70
C PRO A 120 -6.42 1.95 -11.64
N ARG A 121 -5.88 0.87 -12.20
CA ARG A 121 -6.50 -0.45 -12.22
C ARG A 121 -6.23 -1.20 -10.93
N VAL A 122 -7.27 -1.43 -10.13
CA VAL A 122 -7.23 -2.29 -8.95
C VAL A 122 -7.75 -3.68 -9.32
N GLU A 123 -6.97 -4.72 -8.99
CA GLU A 123 -7.39 -6.11 -9.18
C GLU A 123 -7.97 -6.65 -7.86
N THR A 124 -9.14 -7.30 -7.91
CA THR A 124 -9.68 -8.02 -6.76
C THR A 124 -9.31 -9.49 -6.84
N ARG A 125 -8.80 -10.04 -5.73
CA ARG A 125 -8.41 -11.46 -5.61
C ARG A 125 -8.95 -12.03 -4.29
N GLY A 126 -10.12 -12.67 -4.37
CA GLY A 126 -10.85 -13.08 -3.18
C GLY A 126 -11.24 -11.87 -2.33
N GLY A 127 -10.91 -11.88 -1.03
CA GLY A 127 -11.13 -10.74 -0.12
C GLY A 127 -10.03 -9.67 -0.15
N ASP A 128 -9.03 -9.80 -1.02
CA ASP A 128 -7.90 -8.89 -1.12
C ASP A 128 -7.95 -8.07 -2.42
N LYS A 129 -7.23 -6.95 -2.41
CA LYS A 129 -7.00 -6.12 -3.59
C LYS A 129 -5.51 -6.09 -3.92
N VAL A 130 -5.20 -5.94 -5.22
CA VAL A 130 -3.83 -5.73 -5.69
C VAL A 130 -3.78 -4.41 -6.43
N VAL A 131 -2.91 -3.51 -5.95
CA VAL A 131 -2.58 -2.22 -6.57
C VAL A 131 -1.15 -2.29 -7.07
N ARG A 132 -0.93 -1.83 -8.31
CA ARG A 132 0.40 -1.79 -8.91
C ARG A 132 0.91 -0.35 -8.96
N THR A 133 2.19 -0.19 -8.71
CA THR A 133 2.90 1.07 -8.88
C THR A 133 4.22 0.84 -9.60
N THR A 134 4.72 1.89 -10.24
CA THR A 134 6.04 1.90 -10.87
C THR A 134 6.86 3.00 -10.21
N LEU A 135 7.96 2.63 -9.57
CA LEU A 135 8.98 3.57 -9.12
C LEU A 135 9.86 3.92 -10.32
N LYS A 136 9.81 5.17 -10.75
CA LYS A 136 10.67 5.74 -11.79
C LYS A 136 11.91 6.34 -11.12
N ILE A 137 13.06 5.91 -11.57
CA ILE A 137 14.37 6.35 -11.07
C ILE A 137 15.07 7.06 -12.23
N PRO A 138 15.49 8.33 -12.07
CA PRO A 138 16.21 9.02 -13.13
C PRO A 138 17.48 8.25 -13.54
N LYS A 139 17.64 8.03 -14.84
CA LYS A 139 18.79 7.32 -15.46
C LYS A 139 18.87 5.81 -15.16
N ASP A 140 17.90 5.25 -14.45
CA ASP A 140 17.83 3.82 -14.17
C ASP A 140 16.54 3.19 -14.69
N ALA A 141 16.52 1.85 -14.80
CA ALA A 141 15.32 1.12 -15.18
C ALA A 141 14.23 1.27 -14.11
N PRO A 142 12.97 1.52 -14.50
CA PRO A 142 11.88 1.62 -13.56
C PRO A 142 11.65 0.29 -12.82
N VAL A 143 11.24 0.38 -11.57
CA VAL A 143 10.96 -0.78 -10.71
C VAL A 143 9.45 -0.96 -10.58
N ALA A 144 8.95 -2.09 -11.05
CA ALA A 144 7.54 -2.47 -10.88
C ALA A 144 7.32 -3.05 -9.48
N ILE A 145 6.31 -2.55 -8.78
CA ILE A 145 5.95 -2.98 -7.43
C ILE A 145 4.44 -3.27 -7.42
N ALA A 146 4.03 -4.34 -6.77
CA ALA A 146 2.62 -4.58 -6.50
C ALA A 146 2.38 -4.71 -4.99
N TYR A 147 1.31 -4.11 -4.53
CA TYR A 147 0.87 -4.19 -3.14
C TYR A 147 -0.39 -5.03 -3.05
N ARG A 148 -0.39 -6.01 -2.15
CA ARG A 148 -1.59 -6.74 -1.77
C ARG A 148 -2.17 -6.10 -0.53
N LEU A 149 -3.44 -5.72 -0.60
CA LEU A 149 -4.15 -5.07 0.48
C LEU A 149 -5.32 -5.92 0.96
N ARG A 150 -5.61 -5.83 2.25
CA ARG A 150 -6.78 -6.43 2.90
C ARG A 150 -7.50 -5.38 3.72
N GLN A 151 -8.81 -5.51 3.82
CA GLN A 151 -9.59 -4.67 4.71
C GLN A 151 -9.34 -5.05 6.17
N SER A 152 -8.92 -4.09 6.98
CA SER A 152 -8.62 -4.23 8.38
C SER A 152 -9.06 -2.97 9.13
N GLY A 153 -9.89 -3.11 10.16
CA GLY A 153 -10.38 -1.97 10.94
C GLY A 153 -11.12 -0.90 10.11
N GLY A 154 -11.85 -1.30 9.07
CA GLY A 154 -12.59 -0.38 8.21
C GLY A 154 -11.76 0.31 7.11
N SER A 155 -10.46 0.07 7.03
CA SER A 155 -9.56 0.63 6.00
C SER A 155 -8.80 -0.46 5.25
N TRP A 156 -8.38 -0.15 4.02
CA TRP A 156 -7.49 -1.03 3.26
C TRP A 156 -6.06 -0.87 3.76
N LYS A 157 -5.43 -1.99 4.15
CA LYS A 157 -4.06 -2.04 4.65
C LYS A 157 -3.21 -2.97 3.80
N ILE A 158 -1.98 -2.58 3.55
CA ILE A 158 -1.00 -3.41 2.84
C ILE A 158 -0.60 -4.58 3.73
N ILE A 159 -0.69 -5.81 3.18
CA ILE A 159 -0.32 -7.05 3.86
C ILE A 159 0.82 -7.80 3.17
N ASP A 160 1.20 -7.42 1.96
CA ASP A 160 2.38 -7.94 1.25
C ASP A 160 2.84 -6.94 0.18
N VAL A 161 4.12 -6.97 -0.13
CA VAL A 161 4.76 -6.19 -1.19
C VAL A 161 5.46 -7.14 -2.14
N PHE A 162 5.19 -7.01 -3.44
CA PHE A 162 5.80 -7.80 -4.49
C PHE A 162 6.81 -6.95 -5.27
N TYR A 163 8.08 -7.24 -5.10
CA TYR A 163 9.15 -6.62 -5.86
C TYR A 163 9.18 -7.20 -7.28
N LYS A 164 9.32 -6.33 -8.27
CA LYS A 164 9.23 -6.69 -9.71
C LYS A 164 7.93 -7.46 -10.03
N ASN A 165 6.84 -7.14 -9.33
CA ASN A 165 5.51 -7.78 -9.44
C ASN A 165 5.47 -9.31 -9.18
N ALA A 166 6.56 -9.93 -8.76
CA ALA A 166 6.67 -11.39 -8.64
C ALA A 166 7.17 -11.87 -7.27
N ILE A 167 8.12 -11.17 -6.66
CA ILE A 167 8.80 -11.62 -5.44
C ILE A 167 8.09 -11.10 -4.20
N SER A 168 7.27 -11.94 -3.56
CA SER A 168 6.60 -11.63 -2.30
C SER A 168 7.62 -11.46 -1.17
N GLN A 169 7.60 -10.29 -0.54
CA GLN A 169 8.46 -10.00 0.61
C GLN A 169 8.05 -10.84 1.83
N ILE A 170 6.76 -11.10 1.99
CA ILE A 170 6.27 -11.96 3.07
C ILE A 170 6.69 -13.42 2.87
N ALA A 171 6.63 -13.94 1.63
CA ALA A 171 7.08 -15.30 1.35
C ALA A 171 8.60 -15.47 1.60
N THR A 172 9.40 -14.50 1.17
CA THR A 172 10.85 -14.47 1.43
C THR A 172 11.13 -14.47 2.93
N ARG A 173 10.46 -13.58 3.68
CA ARG A 173 10.61 -13.52 5.15
C ARG A 173 10.15 -14.81 5.84
N ARG A 174 9.10 -15.45 5.35
CA ARG A 174 8.62 -16.71 5.93
C ARG A 174 9.68 -17.81 5.85
N SER A 175 10.38 -17.90 4.73
CA SER A 175 11.50 -18.84 4.58
C SER A 175 12.63 -18.55 5.59
N ASP A 176 13.05 -17.27 5.66
CA ASP A 176 14.13 -16.87 6.56
C ASP A 176 13.77 -17.03 8.03
N PHE A 177 12.55 -16.62 8.41
CA PHE A 177 12.07 -16.68 9.79
C PHE A 177 11.83 -18.11 10.26
N GLY A 178 11.32 -18.97 9.38
CA GLY A 178 11.11 -20.40 9.67
C GLY A 178 12.39 -21.08 10.16
N THR A 179 13.50 -20.82 9.50
CA THR A 179 14.81 -21.38 9.89
C THR A 179 15.25 -20.90 11.28
N VAL A 180 15.04 -19.62 11.60
CA VAL A 180 15.42 -19.05 12.90
C VAL A 180 14.52 -19.59 14.01
N LEU A 181 13.20 -19.66 13.75
CA LEU A 181 12.22 -20.19 14.70
C LEU A 181 12.48 -21.65 15.06
N GLN A 182 12.83 -22.48 14.08
CA GLN A 182 13.15 -23.90 14.32
C GLN A 182 14.39 -24.07 15.19
N LYS A 183 15.38 -23.19 15.09
CA LYS A 183 16.65 -23.28 15.83
C LYS A 183 16.60 -22.68 17.23
N GLY A 184 15.83 -21.61 17.43
CA GLY A 184 15.91 -20.84 18.68
C GLY A 184 14.60 -20.17 19.11
N GLY A 185 13.46 -20.53 18.50
CA GLY A 185 12.14 -20.03 18.88
C GLY A 185 11.95 -18.53 18.67
N ALA A 186 10.87 -18.00 19.27
CA ALA A 186 10.49 -16.60 19.13
C ALA A 186 11.58 -15.63 19.61
N LYS A 187 12.27 -15.94 20.71
CA LYS A 187 13.34 -15.09 21.27
C LYS A 187 14.47 -14.88 20.27
N ALA A 188 14.90 -15.96 19.59
CA ALA A 188 15.94 -15.87 18.57
C ALA A 188 15.50 -15.05 17.35
N LEU A 189 14.22 -15.19 16.94
CA LEU A 189 13.69 -14.40 15.83
C LEU A 189 13.56 -12.92 16.20
N VAL A 190 13.09 -12.58 17.41
CA VAL A 190 13.07 -11.21 17.92
C VAL A 190 14.47 -10.61 17.93
N ALA A 191 15.47 -11.34 18.45
CA ALA A 191 16.85 -10.89 18.46
C ALA A 191 17.37 -10.65 17.02
N ARG A 192 17.07 -11.55 16.08
CA ARG A 192 17.44 -11.41 14.67
C ARG A 192 16.83 -10.17 14.03
N MET A 193 15.53 -9.92 14.22
CA MET A 193 14.85 -8.74 13.70
C MET A 193 15.40 -7.46 14.31
N ASN A 194 15.68 -7.44 15.61
CA ASN A 194 16.29 -6.29 16.27
C ASN A 194 17.72 -6.02 15.75
N ALA A 195 18.51 -7.06 15.51
CA ALA A 195 19.83 -6.93 14.90
C ALA A 195 19.78 -6.33 13.47
N ILE A 196 18.73 -6.68 12.69
CA ILE A 196 18.49 -6.08 11.37
C ILE A 196 18.09 -4.61 11.53
N ALA A 197 17.25 -4.29 12.51
CA ALA A 197 16.83 -2.91 12.79
C ALA A 197 18.00 -2.02 13.25
N ALA A 198 18.93 -2.58 14.01
CA ALA A 198 20.08 -1.86 14.56
C ALA A 198 21.23 -1.64 13.57
N LYS A 199 21.18 -2.21 12.36
CA LYS A 199 22.20 -1.91 11.32
C LYS A 199 22.13 -0.42 11.00
N GLY A 200 23.28 0.26 11.16
CA GLY A 200 23.45 1.64 10.75
C GLY A 200 23.36 1.86 9.23
N ASP A 201 23.51 3.11 8.83
CA ASP A 201 23.67 3.50 7.42
C ASP A 201 24.95 2.93 6.84
#